data_af9a1f954ccb6422d2544cc57b02a730
#
_entry.id   af9a1f954ccb6422d2544cc57b02a730
#
_cell.length_a   1.000
_cell.length_b   1.000
_cell.length_c   1.000
_cell.angle_alpha   90.00
_cell.angle_beta   90.00
_cell.angle_gamma   90.00
#
_symmetry.space_group_name_H-M   'P 1'
#
loop_
_entity.id
_entity.type
_entity.pdbx_description
1 polymer ?
#
loop_
_entity_poly.entity_id
_entity_poly.type
_entity_poly.pdbx_seq_one_letter_code
_entity_poly.pdbx_strand_id
1 'polypeptide(L)'
;GSVLLNVSAEKMATGDPAKRAYIDYETARKTYERAQELVKDQIISRQEYEQIYKDYETAKLAYEAIGGGKSGSAVKAPMGGYLKNIMVKDGDFVEMGQPLMTLSQNKRLQLRAEVPQRYYKELPAVVSANFKTPYDDRVYELSRLNGRLLSYGKGTLAGGAYIPVVFELDNKGEIVPGAYIEVFLLTASIDNAIVVPVSALTEEQGLYFVYLRLDEEGYKKQEVTVGNSDGENVRILSGLHEGDQVVTRGVYQVKLAANSGVIPEGHSHNH
;
A
#
# COMPACT_ATOMS: atom_id res chain seq x y z
N GLY A 1 -14.79 1.77 -13.88
CA GLY A 1 -15.57 2.47 -14.83
C GLY A 1 -16.14 3.82 -14.42
N SER A 2 -15.97 4.31 -13.15
CA SER A 2 -16.45 5.64 -12.74
C SER A 2 -15.73 6.73 -13.55
N VAL A 3 -16.44 7.78 -13.94
CA VAL A 3 -15.85 8.97 -14.55
C VAL A 3 -15.05 9.71 -13.48
N LEU A 4 -13.79 10.01 -13.77
CA LEU A 4 -12.87 10.70 -12.86
C LEU A 4 -12.80 12.19 -13.16
N LEU A 5 -12.73 12.56 -14.45
CA LEU A 5 -12.75 13.93 -14.93
C LEU A 5 -13.22 13.97 -16.40
N ASN A 6 -13.55 15.15 -16.88
CA ASN A 6 -13.84 15.41 -18.29
C ASN A 6 -12.79 16.34 -18.86
N VAL A 7 -12.23 15.97 -20.01
CA VAL A 7 -11.35 16.84 -20.80
C VAL A 7 -12.18 17.43 -21.93
N SER A 8 -12.26 18.75 -22.03
CA SER A 8 -13.03 19.46 -23.05
C SER A 8 -12.14 20.40 -23.84
N ALA A 9 -12.37 20.50 -25.15
CA ALA A 9 -11.69 21.44 -26.02
C ALA A 9 -12.43 22.77 -26.18
N GLU A 10 -13.57 22.99 -25.50
CA GLU A 10 -14.45 24.14 -25.70
C GLU A 10 -13.77 25.49 -25.46
N LYS A 11 -12.79 25.52 -24.52
CA LYS A 11 -12.10 26.78 -24.14
C LYS A 11 -10.71 26.91 -24.75
N MET A 12 -10.37 26.12 -25.78
CA MET A 12 -9.08 26.26 -26.45
C MET A 12 -9.00 27.58 -27.23
N ALA A 13 -7.90 28.30 -27.06
CA ALA A 13 -7.65 29.59 -27.77
C ALA A 13 -7.67 29.45 -29.31
N THR A 14 -7.32 28.26 -29.81
CA THR A 14 -7.33 27.89 -31.25
C THR A 14 -8.72 27.46 -31.76
N GLY A 15 -9.75 27.51 -30.92
CA GLY A 15 -11.08 26.98 -31.21
C GLY A 15 -11.19 25.46 -30.99
N ASP A 16 -12.43 24.99 -30.88
CA ASP A 16 -12.72 23.56 -30.68
C ASP A 16 -12.41 22.76 -31.96
N PRO A 17 -11.43 21.83 -31.96
CA PRO A 17 -11.09 21.03 -33.14
C PRO A 17 -12.27 20.17 -33.64
N ALA A 18 -13.15 19.72 -32.73
CA ALA A 18 -14.32 18.93 -33.10
C ALA A 18 -15.35 19.75 -33.86
N LYS A 19 -15.56 21.02 -33.45
CA LYS A 19 -16.43 21.94 -34.20
C LYS A 19 -15.86 22.28 -35.58
N ARG A 20 -14.54 22.45 -35.66
CA ARG A 20 -13.89 22.73 -36.94
C ARG A 20 -14.05 21.55 -37.90
N ALA A 21 -13.70 20.34 -37.45
CA ALA A 21 -13.85 19.14 -38.27
C ALA A 21 -15.31 18.87 -38.65
N TYR A 22 -16.27 19.20 -37.79
CA TYR A 22 -17.70 19.12 -38.14
C TYR A 22 -18.07 20.09 -39.27
N ILE A 23 -17.63 21.34 -39.21
CA ILE A 23 -17.89 22.36 -40.24
C ILE A 23 -17.29 21.94 -41.60
N ASP A 24 -16.04 21.43 -41.55
CA ASP A 24 -15.35 20.97 -42.76
C ASP A 24 -16.09 19.76 -43.38
N TYR A 25 -16.49 18.81 -42.57
CA TYR A 25 -17.29 17.65 -42.99
C TYR A 25 -18.64 18.05 -43.58
N GLU A 26 -19.41 18.90 -42.90
CA GLU A 26 -20.71 19.39 -43.40
C GLU A 26 -20.59 20.15 -44.72
N THR A 27 -19.52 20.94 -44.86
CA THR A 27 -19.25 21.68 -46.09
C THR A 27 -18.91 20.75 -47.24
N ALA A 28 -18.00 19.78 -46.97
CA ALA A 28 -17.63 18.79 -47.98
C ALA A 28 -18.79 17.88 -48.36
N ARG A 29 -19.65 17.50 -47.41
CA ARG A 29 -20.86 16.70 -47.65
C ARG A 29 -21.82 17.42 -48.60
N LYS A 30 -22.13 18.67 -48.29
CA LYS A 30 -23.05 19.46 -49.18
C LYS A 30 -22.49 19.68 -50.58
N THR A 31 -21.17 19.82 -50.69
CA THR A 31 -20.50 19.95 -52.01
C THR A 31 -20.57 18.61 -52.75
N TYR A 32 -20.35 17.51 -52.10
CA TYR A 32 -20.44 16.17 -52.68
C TYR A 32 -21.89 15.84 -53.12
N GLU A 33 -22.91 16.09 -52.26
CA GLU A 33 -24.32 15.89 -52.60
C GLU A 33 -24.72 16.69 -53.87
N ARG A 34 -24.25 17.94 -53.96
CA ARG A 34 -24.48 18.75 -55.17
C ARG A 34 -23.75 18.18 -56.39
N ALA A 35 -22.51 17.72 -56.22
CA ALA A 35 -21.71 17.17 -57.31
C ALA A 35 -22.31 15.85 -57.85
N GLN A 36 -23.01 15.06 -57.01
CA GLN A 36 -23.72 13.87 -57.47
C GLN A 36 -24.80 14.18 -58.52
N GLU A 37 -25.50 15.30 -58.42
CA GLU A 37 -26.49 15.69 -59.40
C GLU A 37 -25.80 16.27 -60.65
N LEU A 38 -24.79 17.13 -60.48
CA LEU A 38 -24.10 17.79 -61.59
C LEU A 38 -23.35 16.80 -62.50
N VAL A 39 -22.83 15.69 -61.95
CA VAL A 39 -22.14 14.65 -62.75
C VAL A 39 -23.15 13.82 -63.57
N LYS A 40 -24.37 13.59 -63.06
CA LYS A 40 -25.44 12.90 -63.82
C LYS A 40 -25.85 13.71 -65.03
N ASP A 41 -25.91 15.03 -64.85
CA ASP A 41 -26.28 15.97 -65.93
C ASP A 41 -25.10 16.35 -66.83
N GLN A 42 -23.93 15.68 -66.62
CA GLN A 42 -22.68 15.93 -67.39
C GLN A 42 -22.18 17.37 -67.30
N ILE A 43 -22.54 18.10 -66.24
CA ILE A 43 -22.13 19.53 -66.06
C ILE A 43 -20.70 19.62 -65.52
N ILE A 44 -20.28 18.59 -64.73
CA ILE A 44 -18.90 18.45 -64.22
C ILE A 44 -18.25 17.17 -64.78
N SER A 45 -16.91 17.19 -64.85
CA SER A 45 -16.16 16.04 -65.32
C SER A 45 -16.12 14.93 -64.24
N ARG A 46 -15.91 13.67 -64.68
CA ARG A 46 -15.68 12.56 -63.75
C ARG A 46 -14.49 12.80 -62.83
N GLN A 47 -13.42 13.36 -63.36
CA GLN A 47 -12.22 13.65 -62.53
C GLN A 47 -12.52 14.68 -61.45
N GLU A 48 -13.31 15.69 -61.74
CA GLU A 48 -13.74 16.71 -60.78
C GLU A 48 -14.65 16.11 -59.70
N TYR A 49 -15.58 15.23 -60.08
CA TYR A 49 -16.41 14.49 -59.14
C TYR A 49 -15.57 13.58 -58.20
N GLU A 50 -14.60 12.85 -58.74
CA GLU A 50 -13.71 11.99 -57.94
C GLU A 50 -12.87 12.79 -56.92
N GLN A 51 -12.45 13.99 -57.29
CA GLN A 51 -11.74 14.88 -56.36
C GLN A 51 -12.67 15.37 -55.25
N ILE A 52 -13.89 15.80 -55.55
CA ILE A 52 -14.88 16.20 -54.55
C ILE A 52 -15.24 15.05 -53.62
N TYR A 53 -15.38 13.83 -54.17
CA TYR A 53 -15.63 12.65 -53.38
C TYR A 53 -14.46 12.33 -52.40
N LYS A 54 -13.22 12.45 -52.87
CA LYS A 54 -12.03 12.27 -52.03
C LYS A 54 -11.97 13.31 -50.92
N ASP A 55 -12.28 14.55 -51.19
CA ASP A 55 -12.28 15.62 -50.20
C ASP A 55 -13.36 15.38 -49.13
N TYR A 56 -14.55 14.93 -49.55
CA TYR A 56 -15.63 14.52 -48.65
C TYR A 56 -15.21 13.34 -47.73
N GLU A 57 -14.65 12.25 -48.28
CA GLU A 57 -14.19 11.12 -47.50
C GLU A 57 -13.07 11.52 -46.53
N THR A 58 -12.15 12.40 -46.94
CA THR A 58 -11.09 12.91 -46.07
C THR A 58 -11.63 13.71 -44.88
N ALA A 59 -12.58 14.61 -45.14
CA ALA A 59 -13.23 15.40 -44.10
C ALA A 59 -14.07 14.54 -43.17
N LYS A 60 -14.74 13.49 -43.67
CA LYS A 60 -15.50 12.53 -42.92
C LYS A 60 -14.61 11.73 -41.96
N LEU A 61 -13.49 11.19 -42.45
CA LEU A 61 -12.52 10.48 -41.62
C LEU A 61 -11.93 11.36 -40.51
N ALA A 62 -11.62 12.62 -40.81
CA ALA A 62 -11.14 13.59 -39.84
C ALA A 62 -12.18 13.85 -38.73
N TYR A 63 -13.44 13.99 -39.10
CA TYR A 63 -14.55 14.18 -38.16
C TYR A 63 -14.80 12.95 -37.29
N GLU A 64 -14.79 11.75 -37.87
CA GLU A 64 -14.96 10.49 -37.16
C GLU A 64 -13.79 10.21 -36.19
N ALA A 65 -12.54 10.53 -36.59
CA ALA A 65 -11.34 10.36 -35.77
C ALA A 65 -11.38 11.20 -34.47
N ILE A 66 -12.06 12.35 -34.48
CA ILE A 66 -12.26 13.22 -33.32
C ILE A 66 -13.49 12.77 -32.48
N GLY A 67 -14.10 11.62 -32.79
CA GLY A 67 -15.24 11.08 -32.08
C GLY A 67 -16.61 11.63 -32.45
N GLY A 68 -16.77 12.09 -33.73
CA GLY A 68 -18.07 12.47 -34.30
C GLY A 68 -18.69 13.70 -33.63
N GLY A 69 -17.90 14.74 -33.28
CA GLY A 69 -18.40 16.00 -32.72
C GLY A 69 -18.66 15.99 -31.22
N LYS A 70 -18.22 14.98 -30.50
CA LYS A 70 -18.24 14.98 -29.02
C LYS A 70 -17.15 15.92 -28.52
N SER A 71 -17.53 17.13 -28.16
CA SER A 71 -16.65 18.09 -27.47
C SER A 71 -16.40 17.59 -26.06
N GLY A 72 -15.29 16.87 -25.87
CA GLY A 72 -14.86 16.34 -24.58
C GLY A 72 -14.79 14.82 -24.48
N SER A 73 -13.83 14.36 -23.73
CA SER A 73 -13.64 12.93 -23.41
C SER A 73 -13.70 12.72 -21.90
N ALA A 74 -14.56 11.80 -21.48
CA ALA A 74 -14.62 11.38 -20.09
C ALA A 74 -13.48 10.40 -19.80
N VAL A 75 -12.57 10.78 -18.92
CA VAL A 75 -11.53 9.91 -18.38
C VAL A 75 -12.15 9.02 -17.32
N LYS A 76 -12.20 7.72 -17.58
CA LYS A 76 -12.80 6.72 -16.69
C LYS A 76 -11.73 5.94 -15.94
N ALA A 77 -12.05 5.53 -14.70
CA ALA A 77 -11.20 4.67 -13.92
C ALA A 77 -11.03 3.30 -14.63
N PRO A 78 -9.80 2.88 -14.99
CA PRO A 78 -9.54 1.58 -15.61
C PRO A 78 -9.69 0.42 -14.63
N MET A 79 -9.62 0.68 -13.33
CA MET A 79 -9.71 -0.32 -12.26
C MET A 79 -10.37 0.28 -11.01
N GLY A 80 -10.82 -0.58 -10.09
CA GLY A 80 -11.27 -0.14 -8.76
C GLY A 80 -10.07 0.25 -7.91
N GLY A 81 -10.22 1.27 -7.07
CA GLY A 81 -9.14 1.78 -6.24
C GLY A 81 -9.47 3.16 -5.69
N TYR A 82 -8.47 3.88 -5.24
CA TYR A 82 -8.56 5.26 -4.77
C TYR A 82 -7.55 6.15 -5.51
N LEU A 83 -7.86 7.42 -5.56
CA LEU A 83 -6.97 8.42 -6.15
C LEU A 83 -5.85 8.75 -5.15
N LYS A 84 -4.60 8.50 -5.56
CA LYS A 84 -3.43 8.80 -4.73
C LYS A 84 -2.94 10.23 -4.91
N ASN A 85 -2.77 10.65 -6.17
CA ASN A 85 -2.34 11.99 -6.52
C ASN A 85 -3.22 12.51 -7.65
N ILE A 86 -3.65 13.76 -7.54
CA ILE A 86 -4.33 14.52 -8.59
C ILE A 86 -3.36 15.63 -8.98
N MET A 87 -2.91 15.63 -10.24
CA MET A 87 -1.86 16.52 -10.76
C MET A 87 -2.42 17.70 -11.54
N VAL A 88 -3.74 17.74 -11.72
CA VAL A 88 -4.45 18.77 -12.48
C VAL A 88 -5.59 19.35 -11.66
N LYS A 89 -5.94 20.58 -11.94
CA LYS A 89 -7.09 21.29 -11.32
C LYS A 89 -8.13 21.55 -12.39
N ASP A 90 -9.33 21.88 -11.95
CA ASP A 90 -10.40 22.29 -12.86
C ASP A 90 -9.99 23.58 -13.60
N GLY A 91 -10.08 23.52 -14.93
CA GLY A 91 -9.66 24.61 -15.82
C GLY A 91 -8.21 24.57 -16.29
N ASP A 92 -7.39 23.64 -15.81
CA ASP A 92 -6.02 23.48 -16.30
C ASP A 92 -6.01 23.01 -17.76
N PHE A 93 -5.06 23.52 -18.53
CA PHE A 93 -4.75 23.01 -19.86
C PHE A 93 -3.91 21.74 -19.75
N VAL A 94 -4.28 20.69 -20.49
CA VAL A 94 -3.58 19.41 -20.48
C VAL A 94 -3.13 19.02 -21.88
N GLU A 95 -1.92 18.48 -21.98
CA GLU A 95 -1.32 18.01 -23.22
C GLU A 95 -1.52 16.51 -23.43
N MET A 96 -1.37 16.05 -24.66
CA MET A 96 -1.42 14.63 -24.99
C MET A 96 -0.26 13.90 -24.30
N GLY A 97 -0.59 12.83 -23.54
CA GLY A 97 0.41 12.07 -22.79
C GLY A 97 0.73 12.63 -21.39
N GLN A 98 0.15 13.78 -21.03
CA GLN A 98 0.34 14.34 -19.68
C GLN A 98 -0.37 13.46 -18.63
N PRO A 99 0.32 13.08 -17.54
CA PRO A 99 -0.32 12.37 -16.45
C PRO A 99 -1.27 13.28 -15.68
N LEU A 100 -2.51 12.84 -15.51
CA LEU A 100 -3.58 13.63 -14.87
C LEU A 100 -3.74 13.27 -13.40
N MET A 101 -3.65 11.97 -13.09
CA MET A 101 -3.81 11.45 -11.74
C MET A 101 -3.22 10.05 -11.62
N THR A 102 -2.98 9.63 -10.39
CA THR A 102 -2.55 8.27 -10.08
C THR A 102 -3.67 7.53 -9.37
N LEU A 103 -4.12 6.41 -9.94
CA LEU A 103 -5.05 5.48 -9.30
C LEU A 103 -4.25 4.34 -8.66
N SER A 104 -4.55 4.01 -7.41
CA SER A 104 -3.87 2.97 -6.66
C SER A 104 -4.85 1.94 -6.10
N GLN A 105 -4.43 0.68 -6.07
CA GLN A 105 -5.13 -0.39 -5.35
C GLN A 105 -4.29 -0.79 -4.15
N ASN A 106 -4.91 -0.80 -2.95
CA ASN A 106 -4.24 -1.20 -1.71
C ASN A 106 -4.52 -2.66 -1.33
N LYS A 107 -4.92 -3.49 -2.28
CA LYS A 107 -5.26 -4.90 -1.99
C LYS A 107 -4.04 -5.75 -1.65
N ARG A 108 -2.91 -5.47 -2.30
CA ARG A 108 -1.62 -6.10 -2.01
C ARG A 108 -0.58 -5.03 -1.72
N LEU A 109 0.16 -5.23 -0.66
CA LEU A 109 1.22 -4.34 -0.22
C LEU A 109 2.56 -5.08 -0.22
N GLN A 110 3.63 -4.30 -0.32
CA GLN A 110 4.97 -4.75 -0.03
C GLN A 110 5.41 -4.17 1.31
N LEU A 111 5.84 -5.05 2.21
CA LEU A 111 6.51 -4.70 3.44
C LEU A 111 8.02 -4.78 3.16
N ARG A 112 8.72 -3.68 3.36
CA ARG A 112 10.17 -3.61 3.22
C ARG A 112 10.81 -3.37 4.57
N ALA A 113 11.52 -4.37 5.05
CA ALA A 113 12.34 -4.26 6.26
C ALA A 113 13.78 -3.89 5.87
N GLU A 114 14.36 -2.94 6.59
CA GLU A 114 15.75 -2.53 6.42
C GLU A 114 16.60 -3.12 7.54
N VAL A 115 17.38 -4.15 7.20
CA VAL A 115 18.13 -4.94 8.17
C VAL A 115 19.59 -4.51 8.20
N PRO A 116 20.18 -4.20 9.37
CA PRO A 116 21.60 -3.87 9.48
C PRO A 116 22.49 -4.98 8.91
N GLN A 117 23.57 -4.61 8.22
CA GLN A 117 24.49 -5.55 7.55
C GLN A 117 25.05 -6.64 8.46
N ARG A 118 25.20 -6.37 9.77
CA ARG A 118 25.70 -7.36 10.73
C ARG A 118 24.87 -8.65 10.77
N TYR A 119 23.58 -8.58 10.39
CA TYR A 119 22.66 -9.73 10.35
C TYR A 119 22.62 -10.42 8.99
N TYR A 120 23.51 -10.08 8.04
CA TYR A 120 23.49 -10.64 6.68
C TYR A 120 23.50 -12.16 6.66
N LYS A 121 24.31 -12.79 7.54
CA LYS A 121 24.43 -14.25 7.63
C LYS A 121 23.16 -14.95 8.10
N GLU A 122 22.27 -14.22 8.78
CA GLU A 122 21.01 -14.72 9.34
C GLU A 122 19.85 -14.59 8.36
N LEU A 123 19.97 -13.72 7.35
CA LEU A 123 18.90 -13.48 6.35
C LEU A 123 18.40 -14.72 5.61
N PRO A 124 19.24 -15.70 5.24
CA PRO A 124 18.78 -16.94 4.62
C PRO A 124 17.86 -17.78 5.51
N ALA A 125 17.90 -17.62 6.83
CA ALA A 125 17.05 -18.31 7.78
C ALA A 125 15.68 -17.62 7.99
N VAL A 126 15.47 -16.43 7.43
CA VAL A 126 14.20 -15.69 7.54
C VAL A 126 13.12 -16.39 6.73
N VAL A 127 12.05 -16.78 7.39
CA VAL A 127 10.90 -17.47 6.77
C VAL A 127 9.65 -16.62 6.72
N SER A 128 9.48 -15.69 7.67
CA SER A 128 8.31 -14.84 7.80
C SER A 128 8.65 -13.55 8.53
N ALA A 129 7.63 -12.74 8.80
CA ALA A 129 7.74 -11.55 9.62
C ALA A 129 6.42 -11.27 10.35
N ASN A 130 6.53 -10.61 11.50
CA ASN A 130 5.43 -9.89 12.13
C ASN A 130 5.75 -8.40 12.09
N PHE A 131 4.74 -7.56 12.23
CA PHE A 131 4.96 -6.12 12.28
C PHE A 131 3.92 -5.39 13.11
N LYS A 132 4.30 -4.21 13.62
CA LYS A 132 3.41 -3.26 14.31
C LYS A 132 3.31 -1.98 13.51
N THR A 133 2.12 -1.38 13.52
CA THR A 133 1.87 -0.08 12.93
C THR A 133 1.97 1.00 14.01
N PRO A 134 2.27 2.27 13.66
CA PRO A 134 2.38 3.35 14.66
C PRO A 134 1.02 3.86 15.15
N TYR A 135 -0.08 3.36 14.60
CA TYR A 135 -1.44 3.85 14.87
C TYR A 135 -2.33 2.84 15.58
N ASP A 136 -1.83 1.64 15.86
CA ASP A 136 -2.49 0.66 16.72
C ASP A 136 -1.46 -0.19 17.49
N ASP A 137 -1.91 -0.88 18.55
CA ASP A 137 -1.05 -1.73 19.38
C ASP A 137 -1.05 -3.21 18.93
N ARG A 138 -1.64 -3.50 17.76
CA ARG A 138 -1.75 -4.87 17.25
C ARG A 138 -0.45 -5.33 16.59
N VAL A 139 -0.12 -6.58 16.83
CA VAL A 139 0.88 -7.28 16.02
C VAL A 139 0.18 -7.93 14.84
N TYR A 140 0.61 -7.58 13.65
CA TYR A 140 0.15 -8.17 12.40
C TYR A 140 1.07 -9.33 12.03
N GLU A 141 0.53 -10.53 11.99
CA GLU A 141 1.25 -11.69 11.53
C GLU A 141 1.16 -11.80 10.00
N LEU A 142 2.30 -11.85 9.34
CA LEU A 142 2.37 -11.95 7.87
C LEU A 142 1.62 -13.19 7.36
N SER A 143 1.67 -14.30 8.09
CA SER A 143 0.98 -15.55 7.77
C SER A 143 -0.54 -15.41 7.68
N ARG A 144 -1.15 -14.59 8.55
CA ARG A 144 -2.60 -14.32 8.55
C ARG A 144 -3.04 -13.37 7.43
N LEU A 145 -2.08 -12.70 6.81
CA LEU A 145 -2.30 -11.77 5.70
C LEU A 145 -1.91 -12.38 4.34
N ASN A 146 -1.87 -13.71 4.24
CA ASN A 146 -1.39 -14.43 3.04
C ASN A 146 -0.02 -13.90 2.56
N GLY A 147 0.80 -13.50 3.52
CA GLY A 147 2.08 -12.90 3.24
C GLY A 147 3.16 -13.93 2.97
N ARG A 148 4.15 -13.53 2.19
CA ARG A 148 5.33 -14.35 1.90
C ARG A 148 6.56 -13.49 1.68
N LEU A 149 7.72 -14.07 1.95
CA LEU A 149 9.00 -13.50 1.60
C LEU A 149 9.14 -13.47 0.05
N LEU A 150 9.40 -12.31 -0.51
CA LEU A 150 9.71 -12.16 -1.93
C LEU A 150 11.21 -12.27 -2.20
N SER A 151 11.99 -11.51 -1.44
CA SER A 151 13.43 -11.45 -1.61
C SER A 151 14.12 -10.83 -0.39
N TYR A 152 15.39 -11.14 -0.24
CA TYR A 152 16.33 -10.34 0.55
C TYR A 152 17.50 -9.90 -0.33
N GLY A 153 17.98 -8.68 -0.09
CA GLY A 153 19.07 -8.09 -0.86
C GLY A 153 20.37 -8.85 -0.64
N LYS A 154 21.15 -9.05 -1.73
CA LYS A 154 22.52 -9.58 -1.66
C LYS A 154 23.57 -8.49 -1.51
N GLY A 155 23.13 -7.24 -1.33
CA GLY A 155 23.95 -6.05 -1.13
C GLY A 155 23.12 -4.90 -0.61
N THR A 156 23.80 -3.82 -0.23
CA THR A 156 23.15 -2.59 0.21
C THR A 156 22.82 -1.70 -0.99
N LEU A 157 21.82 -0.86 -0.86
CA LEU A 157 21.64 0.27 -1.76
C LEU A 157 22.87 1.19 -1.64
N ALA A 158 23.28 1.82 -2.75
CA ALA A 158 24.51 2.59 -2.87
C ALA A 158 24.86 3.39 -1.59
N GLY A 159 25.90 2.94 -0.87
CA GLY A 159 26.38 3.58 0.36
C GLY A 159 25.55 3.33 1.63
N GLY A 160 24.50 2.52 1.58
CA GLY A 160 23.64 2.24 2.72
C GLY A 160 24.21 1.20 3.69
N ALA A 161 23.88 1.32 4.98
CA ALA A 161 24.24 0.36 6.03
C ALA A 161 23.22 -0.79 6.20
N TYR A 162 22.16 -0.81 5.39
CA TYR A 162 21.04 -1.70 5.54
C TYR A 162 20.82 -2.57 4.28
N ILE A 163 20.33 -3.77 4.51
CA ILE A 163 19.98 -4.74 3.47
C ILE A 163 18.47 -4.85 3.45
N PRO A 164 17.81 -4.64 2.29
CA PRO A 164 16.37 -4.74 2.20
C PRO A 164 15.92 -6.21 2.23
N VAL A 165 14.92 -6.50 3.06
CA VAL A 165 14.14 -7.74 3.03
C VAL A 165 12.71 -7.37 2.65
N VAL A 166 12.19 -7.97 1.59
CA VAL A 166 10.89 -7.60 1.01
C VAL A 166 9.93 -8.76 1.14
N PHE A 167 8.79 -8.48 1.70
CA PHE A 167 7.64 -9.37 1.76
C PHE A 167 6.48 -8.77 0.98
N GLU A 168 5.57 -9.60 0.51
CA GLU A 168 4.25 -9.16 0.05
C GLU A 168 3.17 -9.68 0.98
N LEU A 169 2.05 -8.97 1.06
CA LEU A 169 0.91 -9.33 1.90
C LEU A 169 -0.39 -8.79 1.32
N ASP A 170 -1.50 -9.42 1.69
CA ASP A 170 -2.83 -8.92 1.38
C ASP A 170 -3.23 -7.85 2.40
N ASN A 171 -3.73 -6.72 1.91
CA ASN A 171 -4.29 -5.67 2.74
C ASN A 171 -5.82 -5.74 2.73
N LYS A 172 -6.41 -5.96 3.89
CA LYS A 172 -7.86 -5.94 4.09
C LYS A 172 -8.42 -4.53 4.37
N GLY A 173 -7.60 -3.50 4.17
CA GLY A 173 -7.98 -2.09 4.38
C GLY A 173 -7.50 -1.49 5.71
N GLU A 174 -6.82 -2.26 6.55
CA GLU A 174 -6.36 -1.83 7.88
C GLU A 174 -4.95 -1.21 7.83
N ILE A 175 -4.15 -1.53 6.80
CA ILE A 175 -2.76 -1.08 6.71
C ILE A 175 -2.65 0.08 5.73
N VAL A 176 -2.08 1.20 6.22
CA VAL A 176 -1.86 2.42 5.44
C VAL A 176 -0.56 2.31 4.65
N PRO A 177 -0.59 2.34 3.30
CA PRO A 177 0.62 2.30 2.50
C PRO A 177 1.51 3.51 2.74
N GLY A 178 2.81 3.27 2.86
CA GLY A 178 3.82 4.30 3.11
C GLY A 178 4.01 4.64 4.60
N ALA A 179 3.32 3.95 5.52
CA ALA A 179 3.58 4.08 6.94
C ALA A 179 4.92 3.45 7.30
N TYR A 180 5.63 4.06 8.26
CA TYR A 180 6.76 3.43 8.94
C TYR A 180 6.22 2.43 9.95
N ILE A 181 6.80 1.24 9.98
CA ILE A 181 6.36 0.13 10.81
C ILE A 181 7.55 -0.52 11.51
N GLU A 182 7.33 -1.10 12.67
CA GLU A 182 8.31 -1.97 13.33
C GLU A 182 8.15 -3.38 12.82
N VAL A 183 9.24 -4.02 12.37
CA VAL A 183 9.22 -5.36 11.77
C VAL A 183 10.04 -6.33 12.60
N PHE A 184 9.43 -7.45 12.94
CA PHE A 184 10.06 -8.59 13.60
C PHE A 184 10.27 -9.69 12.57
N LEU A 185 11.51 -9.95 12.20
CA LEU A 185 11.86 -11.02 11.26
C LEU A 185 11.85 -12.35 11.99
N LEU A 186 11.12 -13.31 11.43
CA LEU A 186 10.97 -14.65 12.00
C LEU A 186 11.85 -15.65 11.27
N THR A 187 12.61 -16.41 12.03
CA THR A 187 13.36 -17.59 11.58
C THR A 187 12.60 -18.87 11.98
N ALA A 188 13.21 -20.02 11.81
CA ALA A 188 12.63 -21.27 12.28
C ALA A 188 12.33 -21.22 13.79
N SER A 189 11.26 -21.90 14.21
CA SER A 189 10.89 -22.02 15.63
C SER A 189 12.01 -22.67 16.44
N ILE A 190 12.13 -22.28 17.70
CA ILE A 190 13.04 -22.88 18.67
C ILE A 190 12.20 -23.75 19.58
N ASP A 191 12.46 -25.05 19.56
CA ASP A 191 11.75 -26.01 20.43
C ASP A 191 12.11 -25.80 21.91
N ASN A 192 11.14 -26.04 22.76
CA ASN A 192 11.28 -25.97 24.25
C ASN A 192 11.74 -24.57 24.76
N ALA A 193 11.45 -23.50 24.02
CA ALA A 193 11.74 -22.15 24.49
C ALA A 193 10.68 -21.68 25.49
N ILE A 194 11.12 -21.13 26.61
CA ILE A 194 10.23 -20.43 27.55
C ILE A 194 9.92 -19.06 26.89
N VAL A 195 8.62 -18.78 26.68
CA VAL A 195 8.16 -17.53 26.15
C VAL A 195 7.07 -16.92 27.04
N VAL A 196 7.06 -15.60 27.14
CA VAL A 196 6.00 -14.85 27.81
C VAL A 196 5.49 -13.73 26.90
N PRO A 197 4.22 -13.32 27.00
CA PRO A 197 3.74 -12.14 26.30
C PRO A 197 4.57 -10.92 26.66
N VAL A 198 4.84 -10.02 25.71
CA VAL A 198 5.55 -8.75 25.96
C VAL A 198 4.87 -7.95 27.07
N SER A 199 3.53 -8.05 27.18
CA SER A 199 2.74 -7.41 28.24
C SER A 199 3.02 -7.92 29.67
N ALA A 200 3.70 -9.06 29.82
CA ALA A 200 4.10 -9.61 31.12
C ALA A 200 5.40 -8.99 31.64
N LEU A 201 6.16 -8.32 30.77
CA LEU A 201 7.45 -7.74 31.13
C LEU A 201 7.30 -6.32 31.67
N THR A 202 8.13 -6.01 32.67
CA THR A 202 8.38 -4.65 33.12
C THR A 202 9.86 -4.38 33.00
N GLU A 203 10.21 -3.18 32.60
CA GLU A 203 11.60 -2.71 32.52
C GLU A 203 11.88 -1.69 33.62
N GLU A 204 12.99 -1.86 34.31
CA GLU A 204 13.50 -0.92 35.32
C GLU A 204 15.00 -0.83 35.20
N GLN A 205 15.52 0.36 34.95
CA GLN A 205 16.96 0.65 34.84
C GLN A 205 17.72 -0.25 33.85
N GLY A 206 17.04 -0.67 32.75
CA GLY A 206 17.62 -1.57 31.75
C GLY A 206 17.57 -3.07 32.10
N LEU A 207 16.98 -3.42 33.25
CA LEU A 207 16.71 -4.82 33.64
C LEU A 207 15.24 -5.14 33.39
N TYR A 208 14.98 -6.41 33.03
CA TYR A 208 13.65 -6.90 32.77
C TYR A 208 13.16 -7.77 33.93
N PHE A 209 11.89 -7.61 34.27
CA PHE A 209 11.25 -8.33 35.35
C PHE A 209 9.89 -8.86 34.91
N VAL A 210 9.50 -9.98 35.50
CA VAL A 210 8.14 -10.51 35.49
C VAL A 210 7.64 -10.63 36.92
N TYR A 211 6.34 -10.79 37.13
CA TYR A 211 5.75 -11.09 38.42
C TYR A 211 5.26 -12.53 38.42
N LEU A 212 5.81 -13.33 39.32
CA LEU A 212 5.39 -14.71 39.55
C LEU A 212 4.29 -14.72 40.61
N ARG A 213 3.22 -15.41 40.33
CA ARG A 213 2.20 -15.71 41.36
C ARG A 213 2.69 -16.88 42.23
N LEU A 214 2.85 -16.64 43.52
CA LEU A 214 3.26 -17.66 44.49
C LEU A 214 2.04 -18.37 45.09
N ASP A 215 1.02 -17.61 45.49
CA ASP A 215 -0.23 -18.06 46.07
C ASP A 215 -1.40 -17.15 45.68
N GLU A 216 -2.53 -17.19 46.40
CA GLU A 216 -3.70 -16.39 46.10
C GLU A 216 -3.48 -14.87 46.27
N GLU A 217 -2.56 -14.48 47.18
CA GLU A 217 -2.32 -13.08 47.54
C GLU A 217 -0.87 -12.62 47.29
N GLY A 218 0.04 -13.57 47.09
CA GLY A 218 1.49 -13.32 47.01
C GLY A 218 2.03 -13.29 45.59
N TYR A 219 2.80 -12.24 45.31
CA TYR A 219 3.54 -12.11 44.04
C TYR A 219 5.01 -11.86 44.32
N LYS A 220 5.87 -12.50 43.52
CA LYS A 220 7.32 -12.30 43.56
C LYS A 220 7.77 -11.59 42.30
N LYS A 221 8.48 -10.46 42.46
CA LYS A 221 9.21 -9.82 41.37
C LYS A 221 10.44 -10.69 41.04
N GLN A 222 10.52 -11.17 39.79
CA GLN A 222 11.59 -12.01 39.30
C GLN A 222 12.32 -11.35 38.15
N GLU A 223 13.63 -11.15 38.30
CA GLU A 223 14.49 -10.71 37.23
C GLU A 223 14.63 -11.80 36.16
N VAL A 224 14.58 -11.38 34.87
CA VAL A 224 14.69 -12.28 33.72
C VAL A 224 15.64 -11.72 32.68
N THR A 225 16.35 -12.62 32.03
CA THR A 225 17.10 -12.24 30.81
C THR A 225 16.25 -12.53 29.59
N VAL A 226 15.98 -11.49 28.80
CA VAL A 226 15.17 -11.62 27.60
C VAL A 226 16.02 -11.92 26.37
N GLY A 227 15.46 -12.66 25.44
CA GLY A 227 16.01 -12.96 24.13
C GLY A 227 15.24 -12.28 23.02
N ASN A 228 15.11 -12.98 21.89
CA ASN A 228 14.40 -12.47 20.72
C ASN A 228 12.90 -12.38 20.98
N SER A 229 12.24 -11.43 20.31
CA SER A 229 10.80 -11.26 20.33
C SER A 229 10.23 -11.38 18.92
N ASP A 230 9.00 -11.90 18.83
CA ASP A 230 8.18 -11.91 17.61
C ASP A 230 7.19 -10.72 17.53
N GLY A 231 7.30 -9.79 18.52
CA GLY A 231 6.42 -8.64 18.69
C GLY A 231 5.24 -8.87 19.63
N GLU A 232 4.76 -10.10 19.76
CA GLU A 232 3.69 -10.49 20.69
C GLU A 232 4.26 -11.17 21.94
N ASN A 233 5.22 -12.07 21.74
CA ASN A 233 5.91 -12.81 22.78
C ASN A 233 7.40 -12.52 22.76
N VAL A 234 8.03 -12.74 23.88
CA VAL A 234 9.48 -12.65 24.06
C VAL A 234 10.01 -13.92 24.67
N ARG A 235 11.12 -14.40 24.13
CA ARG A 235 11.84 -15.55 24.69
C ARG A 235 12.54 -15.15 25.97
N ILE A 236 12.44 -15.99 27.01
CA ILE A 236 13.19 -15.85 28.24
C ILE A 236 14.41 -16.79 28.18
N LEU A 237 15.58 -16.23 28.36
CA LEU A 237 16.86 -16.99 28.36
C LEU A 237 17.22 -17.52 29.73
N SER A 238 16.86 -16.78 30.80
CA SER A 238 17.07 -17.18 32.18
C SER A 238 16.12 -16.46 33.12
N GLY A 239 15.94 -17.00 34.34
CA GLY A 239 15.10 -16.41 35.39
C GLY A 239 13.71 -17.00 35.50
N LEU A 240 13.28 -17.87 34.56
CA LEU A 240 12.03 -18.63 34.63
C LEU A 240 12.28 -20.12 34.44
N HIS A 241 11.37 -20.93 34.98
CA HIS A 241 11.33 -22.37 34.83
C HIS A 241 9.97 -22.81 34.29
N GLU A 242 9.93 -23.99 33.72
CA GLU A 242 8.67 -24.61 33.30
C GLU A 242 7.77 -24.83 34.56
N GLY A 243 6.51 -24.39 34.43
CA GLY A 243 5.52 -24.44 35.52
C GLY A 243 5.37 -23.15 36.30
N ASP A 244 6.27 -22.18 36.14
CA ASP A 244 6.13 -20.85 36.76
C ASP A 244 4.84 -20.13 36.29
N GLN A 245 4.07 -19.60 37.24
CA GLN A 245 2.85 -18.84 36.94
C GLN A 245 3.17 -17.37 36.81
N VAL A 246 3.25 -16.89 35.56
CA VAL A 246 3.58 -15.51 35.23
C VAL A 246 2.31 -14.67 35.10
N VAL A 247 2.28 -13.48 35.70
CA VAL A 247 1.22 -12.51 35.55
C VAL A 247 1.31 -11.90 34.16
N THR A 248 0.30 -12.11 33.30
CA THR A 248 0.26 -11.59 31.92
C THR A 248 -0.70 -10.41 31.73
N ARG A 249 -1.63 -10.22 32.68
CA ARG A 249 -2.59 -9.10 32.69
C ARG A 249 -2.56 -8.42 34.05
N GLY A 250 -2.70 -7.09 34.07
CA GLY A 250 -2.64 -6.35 35.32
C GLY A 250 -1.24 -6.21 35.92
N VAL A 251 -0.20 -6.45 35.14
CA VAL A 251 1.21 -6.41 35.61
C VAL A 251 1.56 -5.07 36.26
N TYR A 252 1.07 -3.96 35.69
CA TYR A 252 1.32 -2.63 36.25
C TYR A 252 0.62 -2.42 37.61
N GLN A 253 -0.57 -2.98 37.81
CA GLN A 253 -1.26 -2.95 39.10
C GLN A 253 -0.50 -3.73 40.15
N VAL A 254 -0.01 -4.93 39.81
CA VAL A 254 0.85 -5.73 40.70
C VAL A 254 2.13 -4.96 41.04
N LYS A 255 2.78 -4.34 40.07
CA LYS A 255 3.96 -3.49 40.28
C LYS A 255 3.72 -2.35 41.25
N LEU A 256 2.62 -1.61 41.09
CA LEU A 256 2.25 -0.53 41.99
C LEU A 256 1.96 -1.01 43.40
N ALA A 257 1.23 -2.12 43.55
CA ALA A 257 0.91 -2.68 44.82
C ALA A 257 2.15 -3.21 45.58
N ALA A 258 3.08 -3.86 44.88
CA ALA A 258 4.37 -4.27 45.43
C ALA A 258 5.21 -3.09 45.93
N ASN A 259 5.24 -1.98 45.19
CA ASN A 259 5.97 -0.77 45.59
C ASN A 259 5.30 0.00 46.74
N SER A 260 3.99 -0.14 46.93
CA SER A 260 3.25 0.48 48.03
C SER A 260 3.27 -0.31 49.33
N GLY A 261 3.89 -1.47 49.37
CA GLY A 261 3.91 -2.36 50.56
C GLY A 261 2.56 -3.00 50.88
N VAL A 262 1.58 -2.95 49.97
CA VAL A 262 0.23 -3.50 50.15
C VAL A 262 0.22 -5.01 49.86
N ILE A 263 1.19 -5.54 49.09
CA ILE A 263 1.34 -6.95 48.80
C ILE A 263 2.48 -7.49 49.69
N PRO A 264 2.27 -8.44 50.63
CA PRO A 264 3.33 -9.07 51.38
C PRO A 264 4.24 -9.88 50.43
N GLU A 265 5.55 -9.77 50.63
CA GLU A 265 6.48 -10.75 50.06
C GLU A 265 6.11 -12.10 50.66
N GLY A 266 5.85 -13.11 49.77
CA GLY A 266 5.39 -14.42 50.23
C GLY A 266 6.28 -14.98 51.31
N HIS A 267 5.68 -15.47 52.37
CA HIS A 267 6.38 -16.09 53.48
C HIS A 267 7.06 -17.40 53.02
N SER A 268 8.39 -17.40 53.01
CA SER A 268 9.16 -18.63 52.83
C SER A 268 9.02 -19.45 54.10
N HIS A 269 8.15 -20.47 54.10
CA HIS A 269 8.16 -21.51 55.13
C HIS A 269 9.35 -22.43 54.85
N ASN A 270 10.48 -22.19 55.60
CA ASN A 270 11.50 -23.18 55.77
C ASN A 270 10.95 -24.28 56.74
N HIS A 271 10.78 -25.47 56.21
CA HIS A 271 10.76 -26.73 56.99
C HIS A 271 11.86 -27.65 56.48
#